data_a72f92f92c968d0f805a8871cec02daf
#
_entry.id   a72f92f92c968d0f805a8871cec02daf
#
_cell.length_a   1.000
_cell.length_b   1.000
_cell.length_c   1.000
_cell.angle_alpha   90.00
_cell.angle_beta   90.00
_cell.angle_gamma   90.00
#
_symmetry.space_group_name_H-M   'P 1'
#
loop_
_entity.id
_entity.type
_entity.pdbx_description
1 polymer ?
#
loop_
_entity_poly.entity_id
_entity_poly.type
_entity_poly.pdbx_seq_one_letter_code
_entity_poly.pdbx_strand_id
1 'polypeptide(L)'
;MKRLILIGVVLAALVIAALLAPRLLADPGFVSIDIGDWRIRMSLLTLVGAVLVVWIGLSLIVGLLRLPGRVVRRQREQRSRQQLENGLLALTEGDWQTAERELGKSMAYRGTTSGYLAAARAAQGQSDQAGRDRWLKLADTRFGKRHFVTDLSRARLLAGEGRLDEAVPVLESLHLRKPRHAGVLRLLLQSYQELDRWRDLRLLTPALRKAGIIDQQRSEELETLAAVREMEAAPDVDALESASAALPRHSRTGRDLVLAYARRAAELGHPELGGRRLRKLLKQGLDRDALRLYAQVDDDERAARIADCEGWLIDHPDHGGLLQALGFLYLQDRQYDKARHCLEKSLDQQPDGEAYAALGRIHDRSGSLEAAAQCYRNALRLSQGRGPTPLPPPS
;
A
#
# COMPACT_ATOMS: atom_id res chain seq x y z
N MET A 1 31.16 -16.14 -39.64
CA MET A 1 32.64 -16.29 -39.67
C MET A 1 33.08 -17.75 -39.92
N LYS A 2 32.69 -18.77 -39.15
CA LYS A 2 33.13 -20.15 -39.33
C LYS A 2 32.82 -20.77 -40.72
N ARG A 3 31.72 -20.40 -41.40
CA ARG A 3 31.38 -20.86 -42.75
C ARG A 3 32.27 -20.21 -43.84
N LEU A 4 32.63 -18.94 -43.66
CA LEU A 4 33.57 -18.25 -44.56
C LEU A 4 34.99 -18.82 -44.46
N ILE A 5 35.41 -19.20 -43.26
CA ILE A 5 36.70 -19.87 -43.03
C ILE A 5 36.69 -21.27 -43.67
N LEU A 6 35.59 -22.04 -43.53
CA LEU A 6 35.48 -23.36 -44.18
C LEU A 6 35.50 -23.27 -45.71
N ILE A 7 34.77 -22.30 -46.26
CA ILE A 7 34.78 -22.02 -47.72
C ILE A 7 36.19 -21.61 -48.17
N GLY A 8 36.85 -20.74 -47.41
CA GLY A 8 38.22 -20.30 -47.69
C GLY A 8 39.23 -21.47 -47.67
N VAL A 9 39.11 -22.37 -46.67
CA VAL A 9 39.98 -23.57 -46.60
C VAL A 9 39.71 -24.51 -47.73
N VAL A 10 38.47 -24.76 -48.16
CA VAL A 10 38.12 -25.61 -49.32
C VAL A 10 38.62 -24.99 -50.61
N LEU A 11 38.50 -23.68 -50.78
CA LEU A 11 39.00 -22.97 -51.97
C LEU A 11 40.52 -22.96 -52.00
N ALA A 12 41.19 -22.76 -50.89
CA ALA A 12 42.66 -22.87 -50.79
C ALA A 12 43.14 -24.28 -51.10
N ALA A 13 42.46 -25.32 -50.59
CA ALA A 13 42.80 -26.72 -50.92
C ALA A 13 42.60 -27.04 -52.41
N LEU A 14 41.55 -26.52 -53.07
CA LEU A 14 41.30 -26.62 -54.50
C LEU A 14 42.39 -25.93 -55.36
N VAL A 15 42.79 -24.72 -54.92
CA VAL A 15 43.85 -23.96 -55.58
C VAL A 15 45.19 -24.67 -55.45
N ILE A 16 45.53 -25.20 -54.29
CA ILE A 16 46.74 -25.98 -54.03
C ILE A 16 46.71 -27.27 -54.86
N ALA A 17 45.59 -27.96 -54.94
CA ALA A 17 45.44 -29.19 -55.81
C ALA A 17 45.59 -28.85 -57.28
N ALA A 18 45.04 -27.74 -57.79
CA ALA A 18 45.15 -27.27 -59.14
C ALA A 18 46.64 -26.91 -59.57
N LEU A 19 47.34 -26.26 -58.59
CA LEU A 19 48.78 -25.91 -58.86
C LEU A 19 49.71 -27.07 -58.77
N LEU A 20 49.40 -28.12 -58.01
CA LEU A 20 50.19 -29.34 -57.88
C LEU A 20 49.87 -30.41 -58.99
N ALA A 21 48.68 -30.34 -59.59
CA ALA A 21 48.18 -31.27 -60.55
C ALA A 21 49.17 -31.47 -61.79
N PRO A 22 49.75 -30.41 -62.38
CA PRO A 22 50.66 -30.57 -63.50
C PRO A 22 52.00 -31.31 -63.18
N ARG A 23 52.48 -31.12 -61.93
CA ARG A 23 53.71 -31.73 -61.42
C ARG A 23 53.50 -33.19 -61.00
N LEU A 24 52.34 -33.56 -60.54
CA LEU A 24 51.96 -34.92 -60.13
C LEU A 24 51.56 -35.82 -61.33
N LEU A 25 51.20 -35.22 -62.47
CA LEU A 25 50.93 -35.94 -63.72
C LEU A 25 52.19 -36.37 -64.50
N ALA A 26 53.32 -35.68 -64.25
CA ALA A 26 54.59 -36.01 -64.91
C ALA A 26 55.32 -37.27 -64.36
N ASP A 27 55.15 -37.48 -62.98
CA ASP A 27 55.64 -38.72 -62.34
C ASP A 27 54.60 -39.11 -61.22
N PRO A 28 53.71 -40.06 -61.55
CA PRO A 28 52.70 -40.50 -60.58
C PRO A 28 53.40 -41.44 -59.57
N GLY A 29 53.79 -40.85 -58.42
CA GLY A 29 54.26 -41.61 -57.25
C GLY A 29 53.25 -42.69 -56.86
N PHE A 30 53.66 -43.92 -56.71
CA PHE A 30 52.83 -45.03 -56.26
C PHE A 30 53.01 -45.21 -54.76
N VAL A 31 51.86 -45.22 -54.03
CA VAL A 31 51.80 -45.54 -52.56
C VAL A 31 51.35 -47.00 -52.49
N SER A 32 52.18 -47.87 -51.89
CA SER A 32 51.77 -49.25 -51.57
C SER A 32 51.47 -49.34 -50.11
N ILE A 33 50.21 -49.72 -49.78
CA ILE A 33 49.74 -49.97 -48.40
C ILE A 33 49.63 -51.47 -48.24
N ASP A 34 50.51 -52.09 -47.44
CA ASP A 34 50.48 -53.50 -47.10
C ASP A 34 49.72 -53.69 -45.79
N ILE A 35 48.55 -54.31 -45.85
CA ILE A 35 47.73 -54.67 -44.71
C ILE A 35 47.54 -56.18 -44.69
N GLY A 36 48.34 -56.87 -43.88
CA GLY A 36 48.33 -58.33 -43.85
C GLY A 36 48.66 -58.93 -45.23
N ASP A 37 47.79 -59.81 -45.79
CA ASP A 37 47.96 -60.45 -47.05
C ASP A 37 47.52 -59.60 -48.27
N TRP A 38 47.02 -58.40 -48.09
CA TRP A 38 46.51 -57.51 -49.11
C TRP A 38 47.52 -56.41 -49.43
N ARG A 39 47.96 -56.35 -50.69
CA ARG A 39 48.80 -55.29 -51.19
C ARG A 39 48.01 -54.38 -52.15
N ILE A 40 47.66 -53.19 -51.68
CA ILE A 40 46.93 -52.20 -52.48
C ILE A 40 47.92 -51.18 -53.02
N ARG A 41 48.09 -51.17 -54.34
CA ARG A 41 48.87 -50.14 -55.02
C ARG A 41 47.95 -49.10 -55.64
N MET A 42 48.08 -47.84 -55.25
CA MET A 42 47.31 -46.73 -55.81
C MET A 42 48.21 -45.50 -56.04
N SER A 43 47.83 -44.66 -57.02
CA SER A 43 48.58 -43.44 -57.26
C SER A 43 48.37 -42.47 -56.08
N LEU A 44 49.35 -41.62 -55.78
CA LEU A 44 49.26 -40.59 -54.75
C LEU A 44 48.02 -39.70 -54.92
N LEU A 45 47.66 -39.41 -56.19
CA LEU A 45 46.52 -38.64 -56.59
C LEU A 45 45.15 -39.27 -56.14
N THR A 46 45.05 -40.62 -56.35
CA THR A 46 43.82 -41.36 -55.91
C THR A 46 43.75 -41.49 -54.44
N LEU A 47 44.83 -41.56 -53.65
CA LEU A 47 44.84 -41.57 -52.21
C LEU A 47 44.38 -40.22 -51.67
N VAL A 48 44.93 -39.09 -52.14
CA VAL A 48 44.53 -37.73 -51.74
C VAL A 48 43.06 -37.46 -52.07
N GLY A 49 42.62 -37.91 -53.29
CA GLY A 49 41.22 -37.82 -53.68
C GLY A 49 40.29 -38.60 -52.75
N ALA A 50 40.63 -39.83 -52.39
CA ALA A 50 39.84 -40.63 -51.44
C ALA A 50 39.80 -40.03 -50.05
N VAL A 51 40.90 -39.52 -49.50
CA VAL A 51 40.95 -38.83 -48.20
C VAL A 51 40.09 -37.58 -48.21
N LEU A 52 40.14 -36.79 -49.31
CA LEU A 52 39.33 -35.63 -49.50
C LEU A 52 37.81 -35.95 -49.50
N VAL A 53 37.41 -36.98 -50.23
CA VAL A 53 36.02 -37.45 -50.30
C VAL A 53 35.53 -37.92 -48.93
N VAL A 54 36.34 -38.72 -48.22
CA VAL A 54 36.03 -39.15 -46.86
C VAL A 54 35.91 -37.95 -45.89
N TRP A 55 36.83 -36.99 -45.98
CA TRP A 55 36.80 -35.79 -45.12
C TRP A 55 35.58 -34.88 -45.40
N ILE A 56 35.22 -34.69 -46.68
CA ILE A 56 34.01 -33.96 -47.08
C ILE A 56 32.78 -34.72 -46.63
N GLY A 57 32.71 -36.05 -46.82
CA GLY A 57 31.61 -36.88 -46.34
C GLY A 57 31.39 -36.76 -44.79
N LEU A 58 32.48 -36.89 -44.04
CA LEU A 58 32.47 -36.78 -42.61
C LEU A 58 32.06 -35.36 -42.14
N SER A 59 32.57 -34.33 -42.83
CA SER A 59 32.22 -32.94 -42.56
C SER A 59 30.73 -32.64 -42.82
N LEU A 60 30.16 -33.21 -43.89
CA LEU A 60 28.74 -33.13 -44.21
C LEU A 60 27.88 -33.86 -43.18
N ILE A 61 28.27 -35.06 -42.76
CA ILE A 61 27.57 -35.84 -41.72
C ILE A 61 27.55 -35.06 -40.39
N VAL A 62 28.70 -34.56 -39.94
CA VAL A 62 28.82 -33.76 -38.74
C VAL A 62 28.02 -32.45 -38.84
N GLY A 63 28.02 -31.83 -40.03
CA GLY A 63 27.19 -30.65 -40.32
C GLY A 63 25.70 -30.95 -40.23
N LEU A 64 25.26 -32.07 -40.83
CA LEU A 64 23.86 -32.51 -40.83
C LEU A 64 23.36 -32.89 -39.41
N LEU A 65 24.20 -33.58 -38.64
CA LEU A 65 23.91 -33.95 -37.26
C LEU A 65 23.79 -32.71 -36.31
N ARG A 66 24.50 -31.61 -36.62
CA ARG A 66 24.45 -30.37 -35.81
C ARG A 66 23.35 -29.40 -36.22
N LEU A 67 22.78 -29.50 -37.42
CA LEU A 67 21.72 -28.65 -37.94
C LEU A 67 20.38 -28.79 -37.19
N PRO A 68 19.86 -30.00 -36.90
CA PRO A 68 18.55 -30.15 -36.25
C PRO A 68 18.51 -29.53 -34.84
N GLY A 69 19.59 -29.62 -34.07
CA GLY A 69 19.65 -29.04 -32.72
C GLY A 69 19.48 -27.51 -32.65
N ARG A 70 20.00 -26.79 -33.66
CA ARG A 70 19.90 -25.31 -33.72
C ARG A 70 18.53 -24.86 -34.20
N VAL A 71 17.94 -25.55 -35.15
CA VAL A 71 16.60 -25.25 -35.68
C VAL A 71 15.56 -25.58 -34.62
N VAL A 72 15.64 -26.75 -33.99
CA VAL A 72 14.73 -27.14 -32.88
C VAL A 72 14.84 -26.18 -31.71
N ARG A 73 16.05 -25.74 -31.34
CA ARG A 73 16.24 -24.77 -30.26
C ARG A 73 15.60 -23.42 -30.60
N ARG A 74 15.78 -22.92 -31.84
CA ARG A 74 15.14 -21.66 -32.29
C ARG A 74 13.61 -21.77 -32.28
N GLN A 75 13.07 -22.87 -32.79
CA GLN A 75 11.64 -23.11 -32.78
C GLN A 75 11.08 -23.18 -31.33
N ARG A 76 11.79 -23.85 -30.43
CA ARG A 76 11.41 -23.89 -29.00
C ARG A 76 11.45 -22.48 -28.34
N GLU A 77 12.48 -21.70 -28.67
CA GLU A 77 12.59 -20.31 -28.17
C GLU A 77 11.46 -19.44 -28.72
N GLN A 78 11.12 -19.55 -29.99
CA GLN A 78 9.99 -18.82 -30.59
C GLN A 78 8.65 -19.24 -29.99
N ARG A 79 8.40 -20.54 -29.85
CA ARG A 79 7.18 -21.05 -29.17
C ARG A 79 7.07 -20.58 -27.74
N SER A 80 8.16 -20.59 -26.98
CA SER A 80 8.16 -20.11 -25.60
C SER A 80 7.84 -18.62 -25.50
N ARG A 81 8.36 -17.80 -26.44
CA ARG A 81 8.02 -16.36 -26.51
C ARG A 81 6.54 -16.15 -26.84
N GLN A 82 6.04 -16.88 -27.82
CA GLN A 82 4.65 -16.82 -28.26
C GLN A 82 3.69 -17.25 -27.13
N GLN A 83 4.04 -18.29 -26.38
CA GLN A 83 3.30 -18.73 -25.20
C GLN A 83 3.31 -17.68 -24.09
N LEU A 84 4.45 -16.99 -23.87
CA LEU A 84 4.54 -15.89 -22.93
C LEU A 84 3.62 -14.72 -23.34
N GLU A 85 3.65 -14.32 -24.61
CA GLU A 85 2.78 -13.28 -25.15
C GLU A 85 1.30 -13.65 -25.02
N ASN A 86 0.92 -14.84 -25.46
CA ASN A 86 -0.47 -15.32 -25.36
C ASN A 86 -0.94 -15.38 -23.89
N GLY A 87 -0.07 -15.83 -22.99
CA GLY A 87 -0.39 -15.85 -21.56
C GLY A 87 -0.54 -14.45 -20.95
N LEU A 88 0.27 -13.48 -21.37
CA LEU A 88 0.14 -12.10 -20.92
C LEU A 88 -1.11 -11.42 -21.49
N LEU A 89 -1.47 -11.69 -22.76
CA LEU A 89 -2.71 -11.20 -23.35
C LEU A 89 -3.94 -11.77 -22.63
N ALA A 90 -3.99 -13.09 -22.43
CA ALA A 90 -5.07 -13.73 -21.67
C ALA A 90 -5.19 -13.17 -20.23
N LEU A 91 -4.06 -12.80 -19.61
CA LEU A 91 -4.05 -12.17 -18.28
C LEU A 91 -4.71 -10.77 -18.30
N THR A 92 -4.53 -9.99 -19.39
CA THR A 92 -5.18 -8.68 -19.56
C THR A 92 -6.65 -8.80 -19.90
N GLU A 93 -7.05 -9.87 -20.59
CA GLU A 93 -8.44 -10.19 -20.92
C GLU A 93 -9.22 -10.78 -19.74
N GLY A 94 -8.52 -11.17 -18.65
CA GLY A 94 -9.14 -11.81 -17.49
C GLY A 94 -9.37 -13.32 -17.65
N ASP A 95 -8.87 -13.94 -18.73
CA ASP A 95 -8.89 -15.40 -18.90
C ASP A 95 -7.73 -16.03 -18.10
N TRP A 96 -7.97 -16.13 -16.79
CA TRP A 96 -6.96 -16.58 -15.83
C TRP A 96 -6.49 -18.00 -16.10
N GLN A 97 -7.38 -18.89 -16.53
CA GLN A 97 -7.05 -20.30 -16.78
C GLN A 97 -6.14 -20.46 -17.98
N THR A 98 -6.45 -19.79 -19.09
CA THR A 98 -5.60 -19.79 -20.29
C THR A 98 -4.27 -19.09 -20.00
N ALA A 99 -4.30 -17.97 -19.27
CA ALA A 99 -3.11 -17.24 -18.86
C ALA A 99 -2.13 -18.15 -18.09
N GLU A 100 -2.59 -18.82 -17.03
CA GLU A 100 -1.75 -19.70 -16.22
C GLU A 100 -1.18 -20.85 -17.04
N ARG A 101 -2.01 -21.49 -17.86
CA ARG A 101 -1.61 -22.61 -18.71
C ARG A 101 -0.52 -22.22 -19.71
N GLU A 102 -0.69 -21.11 -20.44
CA GLU A 102 0.27 -20.67 -21.45
C GLU A 102 1.57 -20.13 -20.81
N LEU A 103 1.46 -19.39 -19.71
CA LEU A 103 2.61 -18.96 -18.92
C LEU A 103 3.38 -20.17 -18.36
N GLY A 104 2.69 -21.19 -17.85
CA GLY A 104 3.30 -22.40 -17.34
C GLY A 104 4.12 -23.15 -18.40
N LYS A 105 3.59 -23.28 -19.63
CA LYS A 105 4.32 -23.88 -20.77
C LYS A 105 5.58 -23.08 -21.11
N SER A 106 5.49 -21.75 -21.13
CA SER A 106 6.64 -20.89 -21.40
C SER A 106 7.71 -21.01 -20.30
N MET A 107 7.31 -21.06 -19.03
CA MET A 107 8.22 -21.15 -17.88
C MET A 107 8.94 -22.50 -17.79
N ALA A 108 8.34 -23.57 -18.29
CA ALA A 108 8.98 -24.88 -18.37
C ALA A 108 10.23 -24.89 -19.26
N TYR A 109 10.25 -24.06 -20.32
CA TYR A 109 11.39 -23.95 -21.20
C TYR A 109 12.40 -22.86 -20.78
N ARG A 110 11.91 -21.65 -20.53
CA ARG A 110 12.76 -20.50 -20.16
C ARG A 110 12.04 -19.66 -19.09
N GLY A 111 12.20 -20.06 -17.83
CA GLY A 111 11.63 -19.34 -16.72
C GLY A 111 12.23 -17.94 -16.59
N THR A 112 11.35 -16.93 -16.54
CA THR A 112 11.69 -15.54 -16.23
C THR A 112 10.96 -15.11 -14.97
N THR A 113 11.54 -14.19 -14.19
CA THR A 113 10.89 -13.67 -12.97
C THR A 113 9.49 -13.14 -13.29
N SER A 114 9.36 -12.33 -14.36
CA SER A 114 8.07 -11.76 -14.79
C SER A 114 7.04 -12.83 -15.16
N GLY A 115 7.47 -13.91 -15.81
CA GLY A 115 6.58 -15.01 -16.20
C GLY A 115 6.03 -15.78 -14.98
N TYR A 116 6.88 -16.10 -14.00
CA TYR A 116 6.42 -16.75 -12.75
C TYR A 116 5.46 -15.85 -11.97
N LEU A 117 5.74 -14.54 -11.91
CA LEU A 117 4.86 -13.59 -11.22
C LEU A 117 3.53 -13.40 -11.95
N ALA A 118 3.54 -13.40 -13.29
CA ALA A 118 2.33 -13.37 -14.10
C ALA A 118 1.49 -14.64 -13.90
N ALA A 119 2.12 -15.82 -13.85
CA ALA A 119 1.44 -17.08 -13.57
C ALA A 119 0.86 -17.11 -12.15
N ALA A 120 1.56 -16.59 -11.14
CA ALA A 120 1.04 -16.44 -9.78
C ALA A 120 -0.19 -15.52 -9.73
N ARG A 121 -0.18 -14.42 -10.51
CA ARG A 121 -1.34 -13.54 -10.62
C ARG A 121 -2.52 -14.21 -11.31
N ALA A 122 -2.26 -15.02 -12.35
CA ALA A 122 -3.31 -15.79 -13.03
C ALA A 122 -3.97 -16.82 -12.09
N ALA A 123 -3.17 -17.54 -11.29
CA ALA A 123 -3.67 -18.45 -10.26
C ALA A 123 -4.51 -17.70 -9.21
N GLN A 124 -4.08 -16.53 -8.78
CA GLN A 124 -4.87 -15.67 -7.87
C GLN A 124 -6.22 -15.28 -8.48
N GLY A 125 -6.25 -14.90 -9.76
CA GLY A 125 -7.50 -14.56 -10.47
C GLY A 125 -8.50 -15.73 -10.51
N GLN A 126 -8.01 -16.97 -10.42
CA GLN A 126 -8.81 -18.19 -10.28
C GLN A 126 -9.17 -18.52 -8.81
N SER A 127 -8.76 -17.69 -7.85
CA SER A 127 -8.84 -17.97 -6.41
C SER A 127 -8.04 -19.22 -5.97
N ASP A 128 -7.07 -19.67 -6.80
CA ASP A 128 -6.17 -20.80 -6.47
C ASP A 128 -4.96 -20.31 -5.68
N GLN A 129 -5.11 -20.24 -4.35
CA GLN A 129 -4.04 -19.83 -3.44
C GLN A 129 -2.85 -20.80 -3.48
N ALA A 130 -3.11 -22.10 -3.61
CA ALA A 130 -2.07 -23.12 -3.65
C ALA A 130 -1.24 -23.01 -4.94
N GLY A 131 -1.90 -22.78 -6.08
CA GLY A 131 -1.25 -22.49 -7.37
C GLY A 131 -0.38 -21.23 -7.31
N ARG A 132 -0.92 -20.14 -6.77
CA ARG A 132 -0.18 -18.90 -6.56
C ARG A 132 1.10 -19.12 -5.76
N ASP A 133 1.00 -19.77 -4.60
CA ASP A 133 2.13 -20.01 -3.71
C ASP A 133 3.17 -20.94 -4.36
N ARG A 134 2.72 -21.92 -5.12
CA ARG A 134 3.58 -22.81 -5.93
C ARG A 134 4.40 -22.00 -6.96
N TRP A 135 3.79 -21.08 -7.70
CA TRP A 135 4.48 -20.24 -8.66
C TRP A 135 5.49 -19.29 -8.02
N LEU A 136 5.12 -18.67 -6.87
CA LEU A 136 6.04 -17.83 -6.10
C LEU A 136 7.23 -18.62 -5.56
N LYS A 137 7.00 -19.84 -5.07
CA LYS A 137 8.07 -20.74 -4.60
C LYS A 137 9.01 -21.16 -5.71
N LEU A 138 8.49 -21.39 -6.92
CA LEU A 138 9.31 -21.68 -8.11
C LEU A 138 10.17 -20.47 -8.49
N ALA A 139 9.63 -19.26 -8.42
CA ALA A 139 10.40 -18.03 -8.63
C ALA A 139 11.54 -17.90 -7.61
N ASP A 140 11.25 -18.11 -6.30
CA ASP A 140 12.25 -18.06 -5.22
C ASP A 140 13.36 -19.11 -5.41
N THR A 141 13.00 -20.32 -5.85
CA THR A 141 13.97 -21.40 -6.09
C THR A 141 14.90 -21.08 -7.25
N ARG A 142 14.37 -20.41 -8.31
CA ARG A 142 15.11 -20.13 -9.53
C ARG A 142 15.97 -18.88 -9.46
N PHE A 143 15.50 -17.84 -8.76
CA PHE A 143 16.14 -16.52 -8.72
C PHE A 143 16.72 -16.15 -7.35
N GLY A 144 16.57 -17.02 -6.37
CA GLY A 144 17.03 -16.85 -5.01
C GLY A 144 15.97 -16.29 -4.07
N LYS A 145 16.03 -16.72 -2.82
CA LYS A 145 15.18 -16.21 -1.74
C LYS A 145 15.49 -14.74 -1.50
N ARG A 146 14.48 -13.93 -1.16
CA ARG A 146 14.56 -12.49 -0.91
C ARG A 146 14.83 -11.66 -2.19
N HIS A 147 14.37 -12.13 -3.35
CA HIS A 147 14.38 -11.30 -4.54
C HIS A 147 13.33 -10.19 -4.41
N PHE A 148 13.76 -8.93 -4.47
CA PHE A 148 12.92 -7.75 -4.20
C PHE A 148 11.59 -7.75 -4.99
N VAL A 149 11.66 -8.10 -6.28
CA VAL A 149 10.48 -8.09 -7.16
C VAL A 149 9.50 -9.22 -6.80
N THR A 150 10.02 -10.39 -6.41
CA THR A 150 9.20 -11.54 -5.97
C THR A 150 8.47 -11.20 -4.66
N ASP A 151 9.20 -10.66 -3.67
CA ASP A 151 8.62 -10.26 -2.39
C ASP A 151 7.58 -9.14 -2.56
N LEU A 152 7.85 -8.15 -3.42
CA LEU A 152 6.88 -7.09 -3.72
C LEU A 152 5.63 -7.64 -4.40
N SER A 153 5.78 -8.60 -5.31
CA SER A 153 4.62 -9.22 -5.96
C SER A 153 3.82 -10.08 -4.98
N ARG A 154 4.49 -10.82 -4.09
CA ARG A 154 3.82 -11.54 -3.00
C ARG A 154 3.01 -10.61 -2.13
N ALA A 155 3.60 -9.49 -1.69
CA ALA A 155 2.90 -8.52 -0.86
C ALA A 155 1.69 -7.90 -1.59
N ARG A 156 1.81 -7.61 -2.89
CA ARG A 156 0.67 -7.12 -3.71
C ARG A 156 -0.45 -8.13 -3.82
N LEU A 157 -0.12 -9.41 -4.00
CA LEU A 157 -1.11 -10.48 -4.10
C LEU A 157 -1.84 -10.65 -2.75
N LEU A 158 -1.10 -10.66 -1.64
CA LEU A 158 -1.67 -10.72 -0.29
C LEU A 158 -2.58 -9.51 0.00
N ALA A 159 -2.12 -8.30 -0.32
CA ALA A 159 -2.92 -7.09 -0.16
C ALA A 159 -4.20 -7.12 -1.00
N GLY A 160 -4.12 -7.61 -2.24
CA GLY A 160 -5.29 -7.79 -3.12
C GLY A 160 -6.31 -8.83 -2.61
N GLU A 161 -5.91 -9.75 -1.73
CA GLU A 161 -6.76 -10.72 -1.04
C GLU A 161 -7.30 -10.20 0.31
N GLY A 162 -6.95 -8.97 0.71
CA GLY A 162 -7.29 -8.44 2.03
C GLY A 162 -6.45 -9.01 3.18
N ARG A 163 -5.43 -9.82 2.90
CA ARG A 163 -4.52 -10.41 3.91
C ARG A 163 -3.40 -9.45 4.28
N LEU A 164 -3.81 -8.29 4.78
CA LEU A 164 -2.90 -7.18 5.04
C LEU A 164 -1.91 -7.48 6.17
N ASP A 165 -2.33 -8.23 7.19
CA ASP A 165 -1.47 -8.64 8.30
C ASP A 165 -0.26 -9.45 7.85
N GLU A 166 -0.41 -10.22 6.77
CA GLU A 166 0.69 -10.98 6.18
C GLU A 166 1.49 -10.17 5.16
N ALA A 167 0.85 -9.21 4.50
CA ALA A 167 1.51 -8.34 3.53
C ALA A 167 2.44 -7.32 4.20
N VAL A 168 2.02 -6.73 5.31
CA VAL A 168 2.75 -5.65 6.01
C VAL A 168 4.16 -6.04 6.42
N PRO A 169 4.45 -7.17 7.09
CA PRO A 169 5.82 -7.54 7.45
C PRO A 169 6.76 -7.66 6.24
N VAL A 170 6.22 -8.15 5.11
CA VAL A 170 6.97 -8.25 3.85
C VAL A 170 7.28 -6.86 3.30
N LEU A 171 6.28 -5.96 3.29
CA LEU A 171 6.43 -4.58 2.83
C LEU A 171 7.39 -3.77 3.69
N GLU A 172 7.35 -3.93 5.01
CA GLU A 172 8.27 -3.29 5.95
C GLU A 172 9.72 -3.73 5.67
N SER A 173 9.95 -5.04 5.46
CA SER A 173 11.26 -5.55 5.09
C SER A 173 11.77 -4.98 3.75
N LEU A 174 10.87 -4.79 2.79
CA LEU A 174 11.17 -4.17 1.50
C LEU A 174 11.44 -2.68 1.63
N HIS A 175 10.72 -1.99 2.50
CA HIS A 175 10.95 -0.58 2.81
C HIS A 175 12.34 -0.35 3.42
N LEU A 176 12.77 -1.19 4.37
CA LEU A 176 14.12 -1.14 4.93
C LEU A 176 15.21 -1.31 3.85
N ARG A 177 14.97 -2.17 2.86
CA ARG A 177 15.93 -2.42 1.76
C ARG A 177 15.95 -1.30 0.71
N LYS A 178 14.78 -0.71 0.42
CA LYS A 178 14.62 0.39 -0.55
C LYS A 178 13.63 1.44 -0.02
N PRO A 179 14.08 2.37 0.84
CA PRO A 179 13.20 3.30 1.56
C PRO A 179 12.38 4.25 0.69
N ARG A 180 12.80 4.48 -0.57
CA ARG A 180 12.12 5.41 -1.49
C ARG A 180 11.34 4.71 -2.61
N HIS A 181 11.14 3.39 -2.52
CA HIS A 181 10.45 2.66 -3.59
C HIS A 181 8.94 2.95 -3.57
N ALA A 182 8.45 3.73 -4.55
CA ALA A 182 7.08 4.23 -4.59
C ALA A 182 6.00 3.13 -4.49
N GLY A 183 6.21 1.97 -5.13
CA GLY A 183 5.26 0.86 -5.07
C GLY A 183 5.13 0.23 -3.69
N VAL A 184 6.22 0.17 -2.90
CA VAL A 184 6.20 -0.33 -1.51
C VAL A 184 5.51 0.69 -0.61
N LEU A 185 5.88 1.97 -0.73
CA LEU A 185 5.32 3.03 0.09
C LEU A 185 3.80 3.21 -0.11
N ARG A 186 3.29 3.09 -1.35
CA ARG A 186 1.84 3.16 -1.62
C ARG A 186 1.08 1.99 -0.99
N LEU A 187 1.65 0.78 -1.05
CA LEU A 187 1.04 -0.39 -0.43
C LEU A 187 1.05 -0.28 1.10
N LEU A 188 2.16 0.19 1.70
CA LEU A 188 2.23 0.44 3.15
C LEU A 188 1.22 1.49 3.59
N LEU A 189 1.11 2.62 2.85
CA LEU A 189 0.12 3.66 3.11
C LEU A 189 -1.31 3.07 3.17
N GLN A 190 -1.68 2.32 2.13
CA GLN A 190 -2.99 1.69 2.06
C GLN A 190 -3.18 0.66 3.19
N SER A 191 -2.22 -0.24 3.37
CA SER A 191 -2.31 -1.30 4.39
C SER A 191 -2.40 -0.74 5.81
N TYR A 192 -1.63 0.30 6.14
CA TYR A 192 -1.70 0.91 7.47
C TYR A 192 -3.02 1.64 7.72
N GLN A 193 -3.61 2.26 6.67
CA GLN A 193 -4.94 2.88 6.78
C GLN A 193 -6.05 1.84 7.00
N GLU A 194 -6.01 0.72 6.28
CA GLU A 194 -7.02 -0.34 6.38
C GLU A 194 -6.90 -1.15 7.67
N LEU A 195 -5.70 -1.22 8.28
CA LEU A 195 -5.43 -1.91 9.55
C LEU A 195 -5.47 -0.98 10.76
N ASP A 196 -5.86 0.27 10.61
CA ASP A 196 -5.86 1.30 11.66
C ASP A 196 -4.50 1.47 12.37
N ARG A 197 -3.39 1.16 11.67
CA ARG A 197 -2.03 1.30 12.19
C ARG A 197 -1.54 2.75 12.08
N TRP A 198 -2.22 3.65 12.74
CA TRP A 198 -2.04 5.11 12.62
C TRP A 198 -0.65 5.60 13.04
N ARG A 199 -0.07 4.99 14.07
CA ARG A 199 1.29 5.30 14.52
C ARG A 199 2.32 5.00 13.41
N ASP A 200 2.21 3.83 12.78
CA ASP A 200 3.12 3.42 11.73
C ASP A 200 2.93 4.28 10.47
N LEU A 201 1.69 4.63 10.17
CA LEU A 201 1.34 5.57 9.09
C LEU A 201 2.01 6.93 9.31
N ARG A 202 1.93 7.49 10.51
CA ARG A 202 2.56 8.76 10.85
C ARG A 202 4.09 8.70 10.68
N LEU A 203 4.72 7.60 11.11
CA LEU A 203 6.16 7.39 10.91
C LEU A 203 6.54 7.20 9.43
N LEU A 204 5.63 6.72 8.60
CA LEU A 204 5.85 6.54 7.15
C LEU A 204 5.74 7.86 6.37
N THR A 205 4.97 8.84 6.86
CA THR A 205 4.64 10.09 6.14
C THR A 205 5.86 10.86 5.62
N PRO A 206 6.97 11.03 6.37
CA PRO A 206 8.17 11.69 5.85
C PRO A 206 8.79 10.96 4.64
N ALA A 207 8.71 9.62 4.60
CA ALA A 207 9.21 8.83 3.48
C ALA A 207 8.32 8.99 2.24
N LEU A 208 6.99 9.03 2.42
CA LEU A 208 6.02 9.29 1.34
C LEU A 208 6.27 10.65 0.67
N ARG A 209 6.50 11.70 1.48
CA ARG A 209 6.83 13.03 1.00
C ARG A 209 8.16 13.08 0.26
N LYS A 210 9.23 12.49 0.83
CA LYS A 210 10.56 12.42 0.19
C LYS A 210 10.56 11.62 -1.11
N ALA A 211 9.63 10.68 -1.27
CA ALA A 211 9.45 9.91 -2.49
C ALA A 211 8.53 10.60 -3.53
N GLY A 212 7.98 11.78 -3.21
CA GLY A 212 7.07 12.52 -4.10
C GLY A 212 5.71 11.84 -4.31
N ILE A 213 5.28 10.99 -3.38
CA ILE A 213 3.97 10.30 -3.45
C ILE A 213 2.87 11.22 -2.95
N ILE A 214 3.16 12.04 -1.95
CA ILE A 214 2.29 13.07 -1.38
C ILE A 214 3.04 14.40 -1.36
N ASP A 215 2.31 15.49 -1.47
CA ASP A 215 2.81 16.85 -1.31
C ASP A 215 2.89 17.26 0.16
N GLN A 216 3.33 18.48 0.43
CA GLN A 216 3.49 19.02 1.77
C GLN A 216 2.13 19.10 2.50
N GLN A 217 1.12 19.63 1.82
CA GLN A 217 -0.22 19.80 2.41
C GLN A 217 -0.82 18.45 2.81
N ARG A 218 -0.76 17.47 1.90
CA ARG A 218 -1.26 16.12 2.16
C ARG A 218 -0.47 15.40 3.26
N SER A 219 0.83 15.69 3.39
CA SER A 219 1.67 15.19 4.49
C SER A 219 1.15 15.70 5.84
N GLU A 220 0.88 17.00 5.95
CA GLU A 220 0.38 17.62 7.17
C GLU A 220 -1.03 17.14 7.55
N GLU A 221 -1.90 16.99 6.55
CA GLU A 221 -3.23 16.42 6.75
C GLU A 221 -3.18 14.97 7.26
N LEU A 222 -2.34 14.12 6.65
CA LEU A 222 -2.17 12.73 7.06
C LEU A 222 -1.52 12.60 8.44
N GLU A 223 -0.54 13.43 8.76
CA GLU A 223 0.09 13.47 10.09
C GLU A 223 -0.94 13.86 11.16
N THR A 224 -1.76 14.86 10.88
CA THR A 224 -2.83 15.30 11.78
C THR A 224 -3.89 14.22 11.94
N LEU A 225 -4.37 13.64 10.85
CA LEU A 225 -5.37 12.57 10.89
C LEU A 225 -4.85 11.35 11.67
N ALA A 226 -3.63 10.91 11.35
CA ALA A 226 -3.03 9.77 12.03
C ALA A 226 -2.84 10.02 13.53
N ALA A 227 -2.45 11.24 13.91
CA ALA A 227 -2.30 11.62 15.31
C ALA A 227 -3.65 11.66 16.05
N VAL A 228 -4.69 12.20 15.42
CA VAL A 228 -6.06 12.18 15.96
C VAL A 228 -6.52 10.74 16.22
N ARG A 229 -6.37 9.87 15.23
CA ARG A 229 -6.76 8.47 15.33
C ARG A 229 -5.93 7.69 16.38
N GLU A 230 -4.61 7.96 16.45
CA GLU A 230 -3.72 7.38 17.47
C GLU A 230 -4.17 7.79 18.89
N MET A 231 -4.59 9.05 19.09
CA MET A 231 -5.13 9.53 20.35
C MET A 231 -6.49 8.91 20.69
N GLU A 232 -7.40 8.85 19.71
CA GLU A 232 -8.73 8.24 19.88
C GLU A 232 -8.64 6.75 20.27
N ALA A 233 -7.64 6.05 19.74
CA ALA A 233 -7.41 4.63 20.02
C ALA A 233 -6.54 4.38 21.27
N ALA A 234 -6.04 5.39 21.94
CA ALA A 234 -5.17 5.24 23.12
C ALA A 234 -5.86 4.44 24.24
N PRO A 235 -5.32 3.33 24.73
CA PRO A 235 -5.96 2.48 25.73
C PRO A 235 -5.97 3.10 27.13
N ASP A 236 -5.00 3.96 27.43
CA ASP A 236 -4.79 4.60 28.73
C ASP A 236 -4.20 6.00 28.57
N VAL A 237 -4.04 6.69 29.69
CA VAL A 237 -3.51 8.05 29.76
C VAL A 237 -2.05 8.11 29.32
N ASP A 238 -1.25 7.13 29.64
CA ASP A 238 0.17 7.10 29.29
C ASP A 238 0.34 6.98 27.76
N ALA A 239 -0.46 6.16 27.11
CA ALA A 239 -0.51 6.04 25.66
C ALA A 239 -0.99 7.35 25.01
N LEU A 240 -2.03 7.99 25.57
CA LEU A 240 -2.54 9.27 25.09
C LEU A 240 -1.50 10.40 25.21
N GLU A 241 -0.82 10.49 26.34
CA GLU A 241 0.28 11.45 26.55
C GLU A 241 1.45 11.17 25.59
N SER A 242 1.82 9.90 25.42
CA SER A 242 2.88 9.49 24.50
C SER A 242 2.55 9.87 23.04
N ALA A 243 1.31 9.61 22.60
CA ALA A 243 0.84 9.99 21.26
C ALA A 243 0.92 11.51 21.07
N SER A 244 0.48 12.27 22.07
CA SER A 244 0.56 13.74 22.05
C SER A 244 2.02 14.24 22.08
N ALA A 245 2.88 13.64 22.92
CA ALA A 245 4.28 14.04 23.06
C ALA A 245 5.11 13.76 21.80
N ALA A 246 4.71 12.79 20.98
CA ALA A 246 5.38 12.46 19.72
C ALA A 246 5.18 13.52 18.63
N LEU A 247 4.21 14.44 18.81
CA LEU A 247 3.96 15.52 17.84
C LEU A 247 4.86 16.73 18.09
N PRO A 248 5.21 17.50 17.03
CA PRO A 248 5.87 18.79 17.19
C PRO A 248 5.03 19.74 18.04
N ARG A 249 5.67 20.60 18.84
CA ARG A 249 4.96 21.49 19.79
C ARG A 249 3.93 22.40 19.12
N HIS A 250 4.21 22.90 17.91
CA HIS A 250 3.29 23.77 17.16
C HIS A 250 2.04 23.02 16.69
N SER A 251 2.16 21.74 16.35
CA SER A 251 1.03 20.93 15.90
C SER A 251 0.08 20.54 17.04
N ARG A 252 0.60 20.39 18.28
CA ARG A 252 -0.20 19.99 19.46
C ARG A 252 -1.32 20.95 19.83
N THR A 253 -1.27 22.19 19.33
CA THR A 253 -2.27 23.24 19.58
C THR A 253 -3.34 23.30 18.50
N GLY A 254 -3.24 22.43 17.47
CA GLY A 254 -4.26 22.33 16.42
C GLY A 254 -5.62 21.92 16.99
N ARG A 255 -6.69 22.54 16.47
CA ARG A 255 -8.07 22.34 16.91
C ARG A 255 -8.43 20.86 17.07
N ASP A 256 -8.27 20.10 16.00
CA ASP A 256 -8.70 18.69 15.94
C ASP A 256 -7.93 17.79 16.92
N LEU A 257 -6.64 18.06 17.10
CA LEU A 257 -5.80 17.35 18.06
C LEU A 257 -6.17 17.66 19.51
N VAL A 258 -6.49 18.93 19.81
CA VAL A 258 -6.96 19.33 21.16
C VAL A 258 -8.31 18.70 21.48
N LEU A 259 -9.24 18.70 20.52
CA LEU A 259 -10.57 18.08 20.70
C LEU A 259 -10.47 16.55 20.87
N ALA A 260 -9.69 15.88 20.04
CA ALA A 260 -9.47 14.42 20.15
C ALA A 260 -8.84 14.06 21.51
N TYR A 261 -7.79 14.78 21.90
CA TYR A 261 -7.14 14.58 23.19
C TYR A 261 -8.10 14.79 24.36
N ALA A 262 -8.86 15.89 24.34
CA ALA A 262 -9.78 16.21 25.44
C ALA A 262 -10.92 15.20 25.56
N ARG A 263 -11.47 14.75 24.43
CA ARG A 263 -12.49 13.71 24.37
C ARG A 263 -11.97 12.40 24.96
N ARG A 264 -10.80 11.96 24.50
CA ARG A 264 -10.22 10.70 24.97
C ARG A 264 -9.81 10.76 26.44
N ALA A 265 -9.24 11.87 26.90
CA ALA A 265 -8.92 12.07 28.31
C ALA A 265 -10.17 11.94 29.20
N ALA A 266 -11.31 12.53 28.78
CA ALA A 266 -12.58 12.43 29.51
C ALA A 266 -13.11 10.97 29.54
N GLU A 267 -13.04 10.24 28.39
CA GLU A 267 -13.44 8.84 28.33
C GLU A 267 -12.56 7.92 29.22
N LEU A 268 -11.29 8.26 29.39
CA LEU A 268 -10.37 7.57 30.30
C LEU A 268 -10.53 7.97 31.78
N GLY A 269 -11.45 8.88 32.11
CA GLY A 269 -11.72 9.33 33.47
C GLY A 269 -10.80 10.44 33.97
N HIS A 270 -10.07 11.11 33.06
CA HIS A 270 -9.13 12.20 33.37
C HIS A 270 -9.46 13.50 32.62
N PRO A 271 -10.70 14.04 32.79
CA PRO A 271 -11.14 15.22 32.04
C PRO A 271 -10.29 16.48 32.30
N GLU A 272 -9.65 16.58 33.46
CA GLU A 272 -8.78 17.72 33.86
C GLU A 272 -7.59 17.91 32.93
N LEU A 273 -7.08 16.81 32.32
CA LEU A 273 -5.99 16.86 31.34
C LEU A 273 -6.41 17.58 30.05
N GLY A 274 -7.65 17.38 29.63
CA GLY A 274 -8.25 18.06 28.48
C GLY A 274 -8.55 19.53 28.77
N GLY A 275 -9.01 19.85 29.95
CA GLY A 275 -9.48 21.20 30.35
C GLY A 275 -8.45 22.29 30.10
N ARG A 276 -7.19 22.06 30.52
CA ARG A 276 -6.09 22.99 30.30
C ARG A 276 -5.77 23.27 28.83
N ARG A 277 -5.86 22.25 27.97
CA ARG A 277 -5.62 22.38 26.52
C ARG A 277 -6.78 23.11 25.85
N LEU A 278 -8.02 22.77 26.20
CA LEU A 278 -9.22 23.44 25.71
C LEU A 278 -9.21 24.92 26.08
N ARG A 279 -8.87 25.29 27.33
CA ARG A 279 -8.74 26.69 27.79
C ARG A 279 -7.75 27.46 26.89
N LYS A 280 -6.60 26.85 26.54
CA LYS A 280 -5.60 27.48 25.67
C LYS A 280 -6.13 27.67 24.24
N LEU A 281 -6.88 26.72 23.73
CA LEU A 281 -7.51 26.80 22.40
C LEU A 281 -8.55 27.90 22.36
N LEU A 282 -9.43 27.94 23.37
CA LEU A 282 -10.53 28.92 23.49
C LEU A 282 -10.04 30.35 23.63
N LYS A 283 -8.86 30.58 24.22
CA LYS A 283 -8.22 31.91 24.24
C LYS A 283 -7.77 32.40 22.84
N GLN A 284 -7.65 31.50 21.85
CA GLN A 284 -7.30 31.86 20.48
C GLN A 284 -8.55 32.11 19.62
N GLY A 285 -9.67 31.50 19.98
CA GLY A 285 -10.94 31.63 19.29
C GLY A 285 -12.02 30.75 19.94
N LEU A 286 -13.24 31.28 20.03
CA LEU A 286 -14.37 30.58 20.64
C LEU A 286 -14.93 29.52 19.67
N ASP A 287 -14.41 28.31 19.78
CA ASP A 287 -14.89 27.14 19.04
C ASP A 287 -16.01 26.44 19.79
N ARG A 288 -17.12 26.14 19.11
CA ARG A 288 -18.34 25.56 19.75
C ARG A 288 -18.08 24.18 20.34
N ASP A 289 -17.36 23.31 19.61
CA ASP A 289 -17.07 21.95 20.08
C ASP A 289 -16.11 21.98 21.27
N ALA A 290 -15.13 22.89 21.24
CA ALA A 290 -14.23 23.10 22.36
C ALA A 290 -14.94 23.64 23.61
N LEU A 291 -15.88 24.61 23.45
CA LEU A 291 -16.71 25.13 24.54
C LEU A 291 -17.56 24.03 25.15
N ARG A 292 -18.18 23.20 24.32
CA ARG A 292 -18.99 22.06 24.76
C ARG A 292 -18.17 21.08 25.62
N LEU A 293 -17.01 20.66 25.12
CA LEU A 293 -16.11 19.78 25.86
C LEU A 293 -15.60 20.45 27.14
N TYR A 294 -15.28 21.75 27.09
CA TYR A 294 -14.80 22.50 28.23
C TYR A 294 -15.85 22.59 29.36
N ALA A 295 -17.14 22.72 29.01
CA ALA A 295 -18.23 22.68 29.93
C ALA A 295 -18.55 21.29 30.51
N GLN A 296 -18.19 20.23 29.82
CA GLN A 296 -18.40 18.83 30.24
C GLN A 296 -17.33 18.33 31.21
N VAL A 297 -16.18 19.00 31.32
CA VAL A 297 -15.12 18.63 32.27
C VAL A 297 -15.69 18.72 33.70
N ASP A 298 -15.70 17.59 34.40
CA ASP A 298 -16.15 17.52 35.80
C ASP A 298 -14.93 17.35 36.72
N ASP A 299 -14.45 18.42 37.26
CA ASP A 299 -13.32 18.50 38.19
C ASP A 299 -13.50 19.68 39.19
N ASP A 300 -12.52 19.84 40.06
CA ASP A 300 -12.52 20.90 41.09
C ASP A 300 -12.32 22.32 40.50
N GLU A 301 -11.97 22.46 39.21
CA GLU A 301 -11.72 23.75 38.53
C GLU A 301 -13.02 24.36 37.94
N ARG A 302 -14.21 23.84 38.24
CA ARG A 302 -15.51 24.33 37.69
C ARG A 302 -15.72 25.84 37.89
N ALA A 303 -15.43 26.36 39.07
CA ALA A 303 -15.56 27.78 39.34
C ALA A 303 -14.64 28.64 38.47
N ALA A 304 -13.42 28.18 38.22
CA ALA A 304 -12.49 28.86 37.32
C ALA A 304 -13.01 28.84 35.87
N ARG A 305 -13.63 27.75 35.42
CA ARG A 305 -14.22 27.65 34.06
C ARG A 305 -15.44 28.57 33.92
N ILE A 306 -16.28 28.69 34.95
CA ILE A 306 -17.37 29.65 34.95
C ILE A 306 -16.81 31.07 34.80
N ALA A 307 -15.81 31.44 35.59
CA ALA A 307 -15.19 32.76 35.53
C ALA A 307 -14.51 33.02 34.14
N ASP A 308 -13.86 32.02 33.55
CA ASP A 308 -13.31 32.14 32.18
C ASP A 308 -14.43 32.42 31.16
N CYS A 309 -15.52 31.63 31.19
CA CYS A 309 -16.64 31.80 30.26
C CYS A 309 -17.39 33.11 30.48
N GLU A 310 -17.59 33.55 31.75
CA GLU A 310 -18.15 34.87 32.03
C GLU A 310 -17.28 36.00 31.50
N GLY A 311 -15.95 35.89 31.65
CA GLY A 311 -15.00 36.84 31.10
C GLY A 311 -15.08 36.91 29.56
N TRP A 312 -15.11 35.78 28.87
CA TRP A 312 -15.28 35.78 27.43
C TRP A 312 -16.65 36.29 26.95
N LEU A 313 -17.72 36.12 27.77
CA LEU A 313 -19.04 36.60 27.43
C LEU A 313 -19.12 38.13 27.44
N ILE A 314 -18.26 38.84 28.20
CA ILE A 314 -18.17 40.31 28.18
C ILE A 314 -17.79 40.79 26.77
N ASP A 315 -16.82 40.12 26.12
CA ASP A 315 -16.35 40.47 24.79
C ASP A 315 -17.28 39.94 23.67
N HIS A 316 -18.06 38.88 23.98
CA HIS A 316 -18.93 38.18 23.02
C HIS A 316 -20.32 37.89 23.59
N PRO A 317 -21.15 38.91 23.90
CA PRO A 317 -22.37 38.77 24.68
C PRO A 317 -23.44 37.89 24.03
N ASP A 318 -23.45 37.80 22.71
CA ASP A 318 -24.43 37.02 21.95
C ASP A 318 -23.86 35.72 21.37
N HIS A 319 -22.74 35.21 21.89
CA HIS A 319 -22.18 33.98 21.38
C HIS A 319 -22.92 32.74 21.90
N GLY A 320 -23.80 32.13 21.08
CA GLY A 320 -24.70 31.03 21.48
C GLY A 320 -23.99 29.82 22.08
N GLY A 321 -22.84 29.41 21.53
CA GLY A 321 -22.03 28.30 22.07
C GLY A 321 -21.46 28.59 23.45
N LEU A 322 -21.12 29.86 23.75
CA LEU A 322 -20.62 30.29 25.06
C LEU A 322 -21.75 30.33 26.08
N LEU A 323 -22.91 30.86 25.69
CA LEU A 323 -24.13 30.83 26.54
C LEU A 323 -24.53 29.38 26.86
N GLN A 324 -24.44 28.45 25.88
CA GLN A 324 -24.71 27.03 26.10
C GLN A 324 -23.72 26.43 27.10
N ALA A 325 -22.43 26.69 26.95
CA ALA A 325 -21.37 26.20 27.85
C ALA A 325 -21.59 26.71 29.28
N LEU A 326 -21.86 28.00 29.45
CA LEU A 326 -22.23 28.60 30.77
C LEU A 326 -23.49 27.98 31.36
N GLY A 327 -24.52 27.73 30.53
CA GLY A 327 -25.73 27.05 30.97
C GLY A 327 -25.46 25.68 31.56
N PHE A 328 -24.59 24.88 30.93
CA PHE A 328 -24.16 23.57 31.46
C PHE A 328 -23.32 23.70 32.74
N LEU A 329 -22.35 24.62 32.79
CA LEU A 329 -21.53 24.86 33.98
C LEU A 329 -22.36 25.31 35.18
N TYR A 330 -23.29 26.25 34.99
CA TYR A 330 -24.20 26.68 36.05
C TYR A 330 -25.14 25.56 36.51
N LEU A 331 -25.61 24.70 35.59
CA LEU A 331 -26.44 23.55 35.94
C LEU A 331 -25.66 22.56 36.82
N GLN A 332 -24.41 22.31 36.53
CA GLN A 332 -23.51 21.48 37.32
C GLN A 332 -23.22 22.12 38.68
N ASP A 333 -23.13 23.45 38.72
CA ASP A 333 -22.92 24.22 39.95
C ASP A 333 -24.23 24.52 40.73
N ARG A 334 -25.37 23.93 40.31
CA ARG A 334 -26.69 24.05 40.87
C ARG A 334 -27.23 25.49 40.89
N GLN A 335 -26.71 26.41 40.06
CA GLN A 335 -27.21 27.77 39.86
C GLN A 335 -28.32 27.76 38.78
N TYR A 336 -29.48 27.16 39.11
CA TYR A 336 -30.54 26.83 38.16
C TYR A 336 -31.12 28.05 37.42
N ASP A 337 -31.27 29.18 38.06
CA ASP A 337 -31.83 30.40 37.43
C ASP A 337 -30.88 30.96 36.36
N LYS A 338 -29.58 31.01 36.68
CA LYS A 338 -28.58 31.44 35.70
C LYS A 338 -28.46 30.44 34.58
N ALA A 339 -28.47 29.13 34.89
CA ALA A 339 -28.43 28.06 33.89
C ALA A 339 -29.58 28.18 32.88
N ARG A 340 -30.82 28.35 33.41
CA ARG A 340 -32.02 28.54 32.59
C ARG A 340 -31.86 29.74 31.66
N HIS A 341 -31.51 30.91 32.18
CA HIS A 341 -31.35 32.14 31.40
C HIS A 341 -30.33 31.98 30.26
N CYS A 342 -29.16 31.37 30.54
CA CYS A 342 -28.14 31.14 29.53
C CYS A 342 -28.60 30.14 28.46
N LEU A 343 -29.26 29.03 28.84
CA LEU A 343 -29.75 28.01 27.90
C LEU A 343 -30.88 28.56 27.02
N GLU A 344 -31.84 29.32 27.58
CA GLU A 344 -32.91 29.96 26.80
C GLU A 344 -32.31 30.90 25.74
N LYS A 345 -31.41 31.83 26.14
CA LYS A 345 -30.71 32.69 25.17
C LYS A 345 -29.94 31.96 24.11
N SER A 346 -29.29 30.84 24.47
CA SER A 346 -28.57 30.01 23.49
C SER A 346 -29.53 29.38 22.51
N LEU A 347 -30.67 28.86 22.97
CA LEU A 347 -31.69 28.19 22.14
C LEU A 347 -32.43 29.17 21.22
N ASP A 348 -32.57 30.46 21.62
CA ASP A 348 -33.11 31.49 20.74
C ASP A 348 -32.25 31.75 19.52
N GLN A 349 -30.93 31.56 19.63
CA GLN A 349 -29.99 31.70 18.51
C GLN A 349 -29.89 30.43 17.67
N GLN A 350 -29.74 29.29 18.32
CA GLN A 350 -29.61 28.01 17.64
C GLN A 350 -30.23 26.88 18.46
N PRO A 351 -31.23 26.19 17.94
CA PRO A 351 -31.79 25.00 18.56
C PRO A 351 -30.73 23.89 18.74
N ASP A 352 -30.65 23.36 19.96
CA ASP A 352 -29.71 22.28 20.30
C ASP A 352 -30.39 21.25 21.22
N GLY A 353 -30.27 19.96 20.90
CA GLY A 353 -30.97 18.90 21.63
C GLY A 353 -30.47 18.71 23.05
N GLU A 354 -29.17 18.89 23.31
CA GLU A 354 -28.64 18.79 24.70
C GLU A 354 -29.01 19.98 25.54
N ALA A 355 -29.04 21.17 24.93
CA ALA A 355 -29.50 22.38 25.62
C ALA A 355 -30.99 22.25 26.04
N TYR A 356 -31.84 21.74 25.13
CA TYR A 356 -33.25 21.44 25.51
C TYR A 356 -33.36 20.37 26.60
N ALA A 357 -32.54 19.27 26.51
CA ALA A 357 -32.57 18.27 27.57
C ALA A 357 -32.09 18.80 28.93
N ALA A 358 -31.11 19.72 28.94
CA ALA A 358 -30.65 20.40 30.13
C ALA A 358 -31.72 21.33 30.71
N LEU A 359 -32.38 22.11 29.84
CA LEU A 359 -33.50 22.98 30.24
C LEU A 359 -34.66 22.16 30.78
N GLY A 360 -34.98 21.00 30.19
CA GLY A 360 -35.98 20.06 30.70
C GLY A 360 -35.69 19.61 32.14
N ARG A 361 -34.43 19.28 32.44
CA ARG A 361 -34.02 18.94 33.84
C ARG A 361 -34.20 20.08 34.81
N ILE A 362 -34.00 21.31 34.37
CA ILE A 362 -34.23 22.50 35.25
C ILE A 362 -35.73 22.66 35.53
N HIS A 363 -36.58 22.52 34.50
CA HIS A 363 -38.05 22.60 34.66
C HIS A 363 -38.63 21.47 35.51
N ASP A 364 -38.11 20.25 35.40
CA ASP A 364 -38.48 19.12 36.28
C ASP A 364 -38.24 19.49 37.76
N ARG A 365 -37.08 20.08 38.07
CA ARG A 365 -36.74 20.46 39.44
C ARG A 365 -37.59 21.61 39.95
N SER A 366 -38.01 22.50 39.08
CA SER A 366 -38.91 23.61 39.46
C SER A 366 -40.39 23.18 39.53
N GLY A 367 -40.71 21.90 39.20
CA GLY A 367 -42.09 21.42 39.21
C GLY A 367 -42.89 21.79 37.97
N SER A 368 -42.27 22.41 36.95
CA SER A 368 -42.93 22.84 35.72
C SER A 368 -42.99 21.68 34.73
N LEU A 369 -43.79 20.64 35.01
CA LEU A 369 -43.82 19.37 34.26
C LEU A 369 -44.16 19.53 32.79
N GLU A 370 -45.03 20.46 32.43
CA GLU A 370 -45.42 20.71 31.04
C GLU A 370 -44.26 21.28 30.23
N ALA A 371 -43.56 22.26 30.77
CA ALA A 371 -42.38 22.85 30.16
C ALA A 371 -41.25 21.81 30.02
N ALA A 372 -41.01 20.98 31.04
CA ALA A 372 -40.03 19.90 31.00
C ALA A 372 -40.35 18.89 29.90
N ALA A 373 -41.59 18.40 29.82
CA ALA A 373 -42.03 17.47 28.80
C ALA A 373 -41.87 18.06 27.39
N GLN A 374 -42.15 19.35 27.21
CA GLN A 374 -41.96 20.01 25.90
C GLN A 374 -40.45 20.14 25.54
N CYS A 375 -39.60 20.45 26.51
CA CYS A 375 -38.14 20.49 26.32
C CYS A 375 -37.63 19.13 25.87
N TYR A 376 -37.99 18.02 26.50
CA TYR A 376 -37.58 16.69 26.13
C TYR A 376 -38.13 16.27 24.74
N ARG A 377 -39.37 16.64 24.42
CA ARG A 377 -39.92 16.44 23.07
C ARG A 377 -39.10 17.18 22.01
N ASN A 378 -38.69 18.44 22.31
CA ASN A 378 -37.87 19.22 21.40
C ASN A 378 -36.47 18.59 21.21
N ALA A 379 -35.84 18.11 22.28
CA ALA A 379 -34.57 17.36 22.20
C ALA A 379 -34.69 16.14 21.30
N LEU A 380 -35.77 15.35 21.47
CA LEU A 380 -36.04 14.15 20.62
C LEU A 380 -36.36 14.55 19.18
N ARG A 381 -37.12 15.61 18.93
CA ARG A 381 -37.42 16.10 17.59
C ARG A 381 -36.14 16.49 16.83
N LEU A 382 -35.23 17.20 17.50
CA LEU A 382 -33.94 17.59 16.92
C LEU A 382 -33.07 16.38 16.60
N SER A 383 -33.05 15.34 17.44
CA SER A 383 -32.33 14.11 17.14
C SER A 383 -32.89 13.35 15.90
N GLN A 384 -34.18 13.62 15.57
CA GLN A 384 -34.84 13.08 14.36
C GLN A 384 -34.76 14.04 13.16
N GLY A 385 -34.01 15.14 13.24
CA GLY A 385 -33.89 16.13 12.18
C GLY A 385 -35.16 17.02 12.02
N ARG A 386 -36.03 17.05 13.00
CA ARG A 386 -37.26 17.89 12.99
C ARG A 386 -37.06 19.15 13.83
N GLY A 387 -37.62 20.27 13.37
CA GLY A 387 -37.55 21.53 14.11
C GLY A 387 -38.24 21.47 15.48
N PRO A 388 -37.80 22.32 16.47
CA PRO A 388 -38.44 22.38 17.76
C PRO A 388 -39.83 23.05 17.69
N THR A 389 -40.65 22.82 18.69
CA THR A 389 -41.93 23.51 18.90
C THR A 389 -41.82 24.52 20.04
N PRO A 390 -42.61 25.62 20.05
CA PRO A 390 -42.55 26.61 21.10
C PRO A 390 -42.75 26.03 22.51
N LEU A 391 -42.06 26.59 23.48
CA LEU A 391 -42.26 26.23 24.87
C LEU A 391 -43.55 26.89 25.41
N PRO A 392 -44.25 26.27 26.39
CA PRO A 392 -45.37 26.87 27.03
C PRO A 392 -44.96 28.17 27.76
N PRO A 393 -45.86 29.18 27.91
CA PRO A 393 -45.55 30.38 28.65
C PRO A 393 -45.20 30.05 30.10
N PRO A 394 -44.31 30.83 30.75
CA PRO A 394 -43.98 30.60 32.14
C PRO A 394 -45.23 30.70 32.99
N SER A 395 -45.49 29.67 33.81
CA SER A 395 -46.60 29.63 34.78
C SER A 395 -46.35 30.49 35.95
#